data_0e53989a55ca02ca9aa5e9def2bb6e7f
#
_entry.id   0e53989a55ca02ca9aa5e9def2bb6e7f
#
_cell.length_a   1.000
_cell.length_b   1.000
_cell.length_c   1.000
_cell.angle_alpha   90.00
_cell.angle_beta   90.00
_cell.angle_gamma   90.00
#
_symmetry.space_group_name_H-M   'P 1'
#
loop_
_entity.id
_entity.type
_entity.pdbx_description
1 polymer ?
#
loop_
_entity_poly.entity_id
_entity_poly.type
_entity_poly.pdbx_seq_one_letter_code
_entity_poly.pdbx_strand_id
1 'polypeptide(L)'
;MPHMGRRLAAMTAALAMSVTTGALVSPASAHSGQADETKKTPTATGYGGAVSTVDLDASAAAIEVLRKGGNAVDAAVAAAATLGVTEPYSAGVGGGGYFVFYDARKGEVSTIDGRETAPAAMPRDAFVKPGTTEAYPFIKQATSGMSVGVPGTPATWERALDRWGSLSLGEVLRPAIEVATDGFVVDETFRQQTDENDERFRPFAATTELFLPGGQLPVVGSVLKNPDLAGTYRLLAEKGVDEFYEGPIADEIVTTVRNAPTNPDPNTLPGPAGVMTTEDLDAYKALDQDPTHVNYRGYDVYGMAPSSSGGTTVGEALNILEVFDLPALANDKPKVLHHYLEASALAFADRGKYVGDPAFVDVPTEELLDPVFGKERACEIDPAKAAPKPVAAGDVNAYDGACPVEPAALSGNSDTENINTTNLTVSDKWGNVVEYTLTIEQTGGSGIVVPGRGFILNNELTDFSPVYSETDPNRIEPGKRPRSSMSPTIVLKDGEPFVALGSPGGATIITTVLQTLINRIDLGMDISDALAAPRASQRNSATPQAEPAFIAAYERQLREYGHPAFSSVAELGAATAIEFLPDGRAVAAAEPARRGGGSALVVKPSP
;
A
#
# COMPACT_ATOMS: atom_id res chain seq x y z
N MET A 1 8.52 -7.24 -76.43
CA MET A 1 7.98 -7.91 -77.65
C MET A 1 7.71 -9.37 -77.30
N PRO A 2 6.62 -9.99 -77.75
CA PRO A 2 5.25 -9.52 -77.77
C PRO A 2 4.22 -10.50 -77.15
N HIS A 3 3.04 -9.99 -76.98
CA HIS A 3 1.67 -10.46 -77.34
C HIS A 3 0.99 -11.48 -76.38
N MET A 4 -0.06 -11.07 -75.71
CA MET A 4 -1.46 -10.91 -76.24
C MET A 4 -2.29 -12.21 -76.29
N GLY A 5 -3.43 -12.16 -75.62
CA GLY A 5 -4.68 -12.76 -76.09
C GLY A 5 -5.60 -13.31 -74.99
N ARG A 6 -6.52 -12.52 -74.55
CA ARG A 6 -8.00 -12.58 -74.62
C ARG A 6 -8.63 -13.98 -74.80
N ARG A 7 -9.61 -14.40 -73.97
CA ARG A 7 -11.07 -14.40 -74.32
C ARG A 7 -11.97 -14.90 -73.19
N LEU A 8 -13.05 -14.19 -73.00
CA LEU A 8 -14.31 -14.46 -72.33
C LEU A 8 -14.99 -15.76 -72.77
N ALA A 9 -15.72 -16.42 -71.89
CA ALA A 9 -17.01 -17.02 -72.20
C ALA A 9 -17.85 -17.18 -70.90
N ALA A 10 -18.99 -16.54 -70.89
CA ALA A 10 -20.11 -16.76 -70.01
C ALA A 10 -20.96 -17.93 -70.47
N MET A 11 -21.56 -18.69 -69.57
CA MET A 11 -22.79 -19.43 -69.89
C MET A 11 -23.61 -19.67 -68.58
N THR A 12 -24.86 -19.31 -68.72
CA THR A 12 -26.01 -19.33 -67.85
C THR A 12 -26.72 -20.68 -67.79
N ALA A 13 -27.53 -20.84 -66.71
CA ALA A 13 -28.73 -21.68 -66.50
C ALA A 13 -28.45 -23.02 -65.77
N ALA A 14 -29.25 -23.52 -64.81
CA ALA A 14 -30.66 -23.38 -64.52
C ALA A 14 -31.00 -23.90 -63.12
N LEU A 15 -32.12 -23.46 -62.63
CA LEU A 15 -32.87 -23.77 -61.43
C LEU A 15 -33.15 -25.27 -61.21
N ALA A 16 -32.98 -25.74 -59.96
CA ALA A 16 -33.78 -26.83 -59.35
C ALA A 16 -33.98 -26.58 -57.87
N MET A 17 -35.20 -26.26 -57.46
CA MET A 17 -35.67 -26.22 -56.06
C MET A 17 -35.79 -27.65 -55.57
N SER A 18 -35.19 -27.88 -54.37
CA SER A 18 -35.58 -28.95 -53.46
C SER A 18 -35.68 -28.36 -52.04
N VAL A 19 -36.90 -28.32 -51.52
CA VAL A 19 -37.27 -27.93 -50.18
C VAL A 19 -36.91 -29.09 -49.26
N THR A 20 -35.97 -28.88 -48.34
CA THR A 20 -35.78 -29.71 -47.14
C THR A 20 -35.86 -28.82 -45.92
N THR A 21 -36.86 -29.08 -45.10
CA THR A 21 -37.04 -28.53 -43.74
C THR A 21 -35.87 -28.96 -42.87
N GLY A 22 -34.96 -28.03 -42.59
CA GLY A 22 -33.90 -28.18 -41.63
C GLY A 22 -34.10 -27.18 -40.50
N ALA A 23 -34.17 -27.69 -39.29
CA ALA A 23 -34.32 -26.91 -38.07
C ALA A 23 -33.27 -25.80 -37.97
N LEU A 24 -33.72 -24.59 -37.71
CA LEU A 24 -32.88 -23.45 -37.36
C LEU A 24 -32.24 -23.69 -36.01
N VAL A 25 -31.00 -24.14 -36.01
CA VAL A 25 -30.11 -23.99 -34.85
C VAL A 25 -29.56 -22.55 -34.94
N SER A 26 -30.05 -21.67 -34.07
CA SER A 26 -29.46 -20.36 -33.90
C SER A 26 -28.00 -20.53 -33.46
N PRO A 27 -27.03 -19.87 -34.11
CA PRO A 27 -25.72 -19.80 -33.53
C PRO A 27 -25.80 -19.02 -32.20
N ALA A 28 -25.36 -19.62 -31.11
CA ALA A 28 -25.14 -18.94 -29.87
C ALA A 28 -24.28 -17.70 -30.18
N SER A 29 -24.80 -16.54 -29.85
CA SER A 29 -24.05 -15.29 -29.91
C SER A 29 -22.85 -15.44 -28.96
N ALA A 30 -21.67 -15.63 -29.53
CA ALA A 30 -20.45 -15.45 -28.78
C ALA A 30 -20.45 -13.99 -28.28
N HIS A 31 -20.42 -13.81 -26.99
CA HIS A 31 -20.24 -12.52 -26.35
C HIS A 31 -18.87 -11.98 -26.81
N SER A 32 -18.88 -11.10 -27.78
CA SER A 32 -17.76 -10.22 -28.13
C SER A 32 -17.85 -8.96 -27.24
N GLY A 33 -17.81 -9.15 -25.92
CA GLY A 33 -17.99 -8.08 -24.95
C GLY A 33 -16.87 -7.98 -23.90
N GLN A 34 -15.71 -8.61 -24.12
CA GLN A 34 -14.70 -8.73 -23.07
C GLN A 34 -13.46 -7.82 -23.25
N ALA A 35 -13.42 -6.95 -24.24
CA ALA A 35 -12.28 -6.06 -24.47
C ALA A 35 -12.38 -4.70 -23.75
N ASP A 36 -13.54 -4.34 -23.17
CA ASP A 36 -13.77 -3.03 -22.52
C ASP A 36 -13.73 -3.09 -20.97
N GLU A 37 -13.75 -4.28 -20.37
CA GLU A 37 -13.84 -4.45 -18.90
C GLU A 37 -12.50 -4.31 -18.16
N THR A 38 -11.38 -4.17 -18.84
CA THR A 38 -10.05 -4.04 -18.22
C THR A 38 -9.55 -2.60 -18.12
N LYS A 39 -10.32 -1.62 -18.60
CA LYS A 39 -9.89 -0.22 -18.58
C LYS A 39 -10.10 0.42 -17.23
N LYS A 40 -9.02 0.58 -16.47
CA LYS A 40 -9.01 1.35 -15.22
C LYS A 40 -9.39 2.81 -15.47
N THR A 41 -10.19 3.39 -14.59
CA THR A 41 -10.61 4.80 -14.64
C THR A 41 -10.07 5.51 -13.41
N PRO A 42 -9.10 6.43 -13.54
CA PRO A 42 -8.42 6.99 -12.37
C PRO A 42 -9.26 8.01 -11.58
N THR A 43 -10.39 8.47 -12.13
CA THR A 43 -11.23 9.46 -11.47
C THR A 43 -12.70 9.18 -11.71
N ALA A 44 -13.51 9.24 -10.65
CA ALA A 44 -14.96 9.15 -10.71
C ALA A 44 -15.59 10.13 -9.72
N THR A 45 -16.67 10.83 -10.14
CA THR A 45 -17.39 11.79 -9.31
C THR A 45 -18.85 11.41 -9.18
N GLY A 46 -19.42 11.47 -7.98
CA GLY A 46 -20.83 11.12 -7.79
C GLY A 46 -21.27 11.07 -6.33
N TYR A 47 -22.32 10.31 -6.08
CA TYR A 47 -23.02 10.25 -4.78
C TYR A 47 -23.16 8.81 -4.28
N GLY A 48 -23.47 8.68 -2.99
CA GLY A 48 -23.94 7.44 -2.38
C GLY A 48 -22.84 6.46 -2.00
N GLY A 49 -21.59 6.90 -2.04
CA GLY A 49 -20.37 6.17 -1.75
C GLY A 49 -19.40 6.18 -2.91
N ALA A 50 -18.12 6.07 -2.59
CA ALA A 50 -17.00 6.15 -3.51
C ALA A 50 -15.90 5.17 -3.11
N VAL A 51 -15.14 4.71 -4.08
CA VAL A 51 -14.03 3.76 -3.89
C VAL A 51 -12.88 4.17 -4.78
N SER A 52 -11.67 4.08 -4.24
CA SER A 52 -10.42 4.22 -4.99
C SER A 52 -9.43 3.13 -4.58
N THR A 53 -8.95 2.35 -5.54
CA THR A 53 -7.92 1.32 -5.37
C THR A 53 -6.97 1.32 -6.57
N VAL A 54 -5.92 0.51 -6.53
CA VAL A 54 -5.03 0.29 -7.69
C VAL A 54 -5.63 -0.70 -8.70
N ASP A 55 -6.73 -1.38 -8.36
CA ASP A 55 -7.28 -2.50 -9.14
C ASP A 55 -8.78 -2.33 -9.44
N LEU A 56 -9.19 -2.73 -10.64
CA LEU A 56 -10.56 -2.60 -11.10
C LEU A 56 -11.52 -3.56 -10.40
N ASP A 57 -11.12 -4.84 -10.23
CA ASP A 57 -11.97 -5.87 -9.63
C ASP A 57 -12.18 -5.57 -8.14
N ALA A 58 -11.13 -5.08 -7.45
CA ALA A 58 -11.23 -4.66 -6.06
C ALA A 58 -12.17 -3.45 -5.89
N SER A 59 -12.07 -2.45 -6.76
CA SER A 59 -13.00 -1.30 -6.75
C SER A 59 -14.43 -1.74 -7.06
N ALA A 60 -14.62 -2.66 -8.01
CA ALA A 60 -15.93 -3.20 -8.36
C ALA A 60 -16.55 -4.00 -7.21
N ALA A 61 -15.75 -4.83 -6.51
CA ALA A 61 -16.16 -5.59 -5.32
C ALA A 61 -16.69 -4.66 -4.21
N ALA A 62 -15.96 -3.59 -3.90
CA ALA A 62 -16.39 -2.62 -2.92
C ALA A 62 -17.69 -1.90 -3.33
N ILE A 63 -17.81 -1.47 -4.59
CA ILE A 63 -19.03 -0.83 -5.12
C ILE A 63 -20.23 -1.79 -5.09
N GLU A 64 -20.01 -3.08 -5.37
CA GLU A 64 -21.06 -4.08 -5.26
C GLU A 64 -21.60 -4.16 -3.83
N VAL A 65 -20.71 -4.21 -2.83
CA VAL A 65 -21.06 -4.25 -1.41
C VAL A 65 -21.84 -2.99 -1.01
N LEU A 66 -21.36 -1.79 -1.39
CA LEU A 66 -22.06 -0.52 -1.13
C LEU A 66 -23.46 -0.49 -1.76
N ARG A 67 -23.62 -0.97 -3.00
CA ARG A 67 -24.91 -1.04 -3.69
C ARG A 67 -25.90 -2.01 -3.04
N LYS A 68 -25.40 -3.08 -2.44
CA LYS A 68 -26.20 -4.06 -1.68
C LYS A 68 -26.58 -3.58 -0.28
N GLY A 69 -26.09 -2.43 0.15
CA GLY A 69 -26.44 -1.80 1.41
C GLY A 69 -25.41 -1.97 2.52
N GLY A 70 -24.25 -2.55 2.24
CA GLY A 70 -23.09 -2.52 3.13
C GLY A 70 -22.57 -1.12 3.34
N ASN A 71 -21.83 -0.90 4.43
CA ASN A 71 -21.19 0.36 4.76
C ASN A 71 -19.74 0.42 4.27
N ALA A 72 -19.04 1.50 4.57
CA ALA A 72 -17.65 1.72 4.14
C ALA A 72 -16.69 0.63 4.65
N VAL A 73 -16.92 0.11 5.86
CA VAL A 73 -16.09 -0.96 6.46
C VAL A 73 -16.29 -2.28 5.73
N ASP A 74 -17.55 -2.67 5.48
CA ASP A 74 -17.87 -3.87 4.71
C ASP A 74 -17.23 -3.84 3.32
N ALA A 75 -17.34 -2.69 2.65
CA ALA A 75 -16.79 -2.47 1.32
C ALA A 75 -15.25 -2.46 1.31
N ALA A 76 -14.62 -1.91 2.34
CA ALA A 76 -13.17 -1.89 2.48
C ALA A 76 -12.60 -3.31 2.67
N VAL A 77 -13.26 -4.15 3.48
CA VAL A 77 -12.85 -5.56 3.65
C VAL A 77 -13.03 -6.34 2.34
N ALA A 78 -14.14 -6.12 1.62
CA ALA A 78 -14.36 -6.77 0.32
C ALA A 78 -13.28 -6.36 -0.72
N ALA A 79 -12.93 -5.07 -0.79
CA ALA A 79 -11.84 -4.59 -1.64
C ALA A 79 -10.49 -5.21 -1.23
N ALA A 80 -10.17 -5.21 0.07
CA ALA A 80 -8.92 -5.76 0.59
C ALA A 80 -8.78 -7.26 0.29
N ALA A 81 -9.85 -8.04 0.47
CA ALA A 81 -9.87 -9.45 0.11
C ALA A 81 -9.69 -9.67 -1.40
N THR A 82 -10.30 -8.81 -2.24
CA THR A 82 -10.16 -8.89 -3.69
C THR A 82 -8.74 -8.51 -4.12
N LEU A 83 -8.13 -7.47 -3.52
CA LEU A 83 -6.71 -7.12 -3.74
C LEU A 83 -5.77 -8.28 -3.38
N GLY A 84 -6.10 -9.09 -2.36
CA GLY A 84 -5.36 -10.32 -2.06
C GLY A 84 -5.39 -11.37 -3.18
N VAL A 85 -6.36 -11.26 -4.11
CA VAL A 85 -6.46 -12.11 -5.31
C VAL A 85 -5.76 -11.47 -6.51
N THR A 86 -6.03 -10.19 -6.79
CA THR A 86 -5.61 -9.48 -8.01
C THR A 86 -4.25 -8.80 -7.89
N GLU A 87 -3.88 -8.42 -6.66
CA GLU A 87 -2.59 -7.79 -6.28
C GLU A 87 -1.83 -8.65 -5.23
N PRO A 88 -1.70 -9.99 -5.44
CA PRO A 88 -1.19 -10.92 -4.42
C PRO A 88 0.27 -10.66 -4.02
N TYR A 89 0.98 -9.85 -4.83
CA TYR A 89 2.37 -9.45 -4.55
C TYR A 89 2.46 -8.25 -3.60
N SER A 90 1.33 -7.61 -3.30
CA SER A 90 1.26 -6.39 -2.48
C SER A 90 0.41 -6.57 -1.23
N ALA A 91 -0.56 -7.50 -1.25
CA ALA A 91 -1.54 -7.67 -0.19
C ALA A 91 -2.04 -9.11 -0.07
N GLY A 92 -2.73 -9.43 1.00
CA GLY A 92 -3.41 -10.70 1.21
C GLY A 92 -3.49 -11.11 2.68
N VAL A 93 -4.14 -12.25 2.93
CA VAL A 93 -4.31 -12.77 4.30
C VAL A 93 -3.01 -13.20 4.96
N GLY A 94 -1.94 -13.39 4.19
CA GLY A 94 -0.60 -13.67 4.71
C GLY A 94 0.18 -12.43 5.16
N GLY A 95 -0.42 -11.25 5.15
CA GLY A 95 0.17 -9.96 5.49
C GLY A 95 -0.52 -9.24 6.64
N GLY A 96 -0.36 -7.91 6.69
CA GLY A 96 -0.96 -7.04 7.68
C GLY A 96 -1.25 -5.64 7.13
N GLY A 97 -1.50 -4.70 8.03
CA GLY A 97 -1.77 -3.32 7.62
C GLY A 97 -2.41 -2.47 8.71
N TYR A 98 -2.78 -1.24 8.34
CA TYR A 98 -3.37 -0.26 9.23
C TYR A 98 -4.67 0.28 8.68
N PHE A 99 -5.72 0.19 9.50
CA PHE A 99 -7.08 0.56 9.15
C PHE A 99 -7.48 1.82 9.92
N VAL A 100 -7.81 2.90 9.22
CA VAL A 100 -8.28 4.17 9.78
C VAL A 100 -9.73 4.39 9.36
N PHE A 101 -10.60 4.65 10.32
CA PHE A 101 -12.04 4.75 10.13
C PHE A 101 -12.60 6.03 10.74
N TYR A 102 -13.33 6.82 9.94
CA TYR A 102 -14.17 7.92 10.41
C TYR A 102 -15.62 7.45 10.53
N ASP A 103 -16.17 7.51 11.75
CA ASP A 103 -17.60 7.25 12.05
C ASP A 103 -18.37 8.57 11.95
N ALA A 104 -19.08 8.78 10.83
CA ALA A 104 -19.83 10.00 10.59
C ALA A 104 -20.93 10.26 11.62
N ARG A 105 -21.49 9.21 12.27
CA ARG A 105 -22.50 9.36 13.30
C ARG A 105 -21.94 9.93 14.59
N LYS A 106 -20.68 9.64 14.90
CA LYS A 106 -20.00 10.12 16.10
C LYS A 106 -19.12 11.34 15.85
N GLY A 107 -18.68 11.55 14.61
CA GLY A 107 -17.67 12.54 14.26
C GLY A 107 -16.28 12.16 14.79
N GLU A 108 -15.97 10.89 14.88
CA GLU A 108 -14.74 10.36 15.49
C GLU A 108 -13.92 9.54 14.51
N VAL A 109 -12.59 9.68 14.59
CA VAL A 109 -11.63 8.81 13.89
C VAL A 109 -11.12 7.76 14.85
N SER A 110 -11.09 6.50 14.41
CA SER A 110 -10.58 5.35 15.14
C SER A 110 -9.62 4.55 14.27
N THR A 111 -8.69 3.81 14.87
CA THR A 111 -7.71 3.02 14.12
C THR A 111 -7.62 1.58 14.62
N ILE A 112 -7.17 0.68 13.73
CA ILE A 112 -6.79 -0.69 14.06
C ILE A 112 -5.37 -0.92 13.53
N ASP A 113 -4.47 -1.35 14.44
CA ASP A 113 -3.13 -1.84 14.12
C ASP A 113 -3.21 -3.35 13.88
N GLY A 114 -3.11 -3.73 12.61
CA GLY A 114 -2.99 -5.11 12.15
C GLY A 114 -1.60 -5.45 11.64
N ARG A 115 -0.56 -4.73 12.12
CA ARG A 115 0.84 -5.00 11.78
C ARG A 115 1.26 -6.38 12.28
N GLU A 116 2.09 -7.05 11.53
CA GLU A 116 2.64 -8.35 11.88
C GLU A 116 3.53 -8.27 13.12
N THR A 117 3.54 -9.35 13.90
CA THR A 117 4.43 -9.46 15.06
C THR A 117 5.56 -10.46 14.82
N ALA A 118 6.72 -10.20 15.40
CA ALA A 118 7.79 -11.19 15.43
C ALA A 118 7.38 -12.40 16.29
N PRO A 119 7.66 -13.65 15.87
CA PRO A 119 7.44 -14.84 16.69
C PRO A 119 8.16 -14.76 18.04
N ALA A 120 7.60 -15.39 19.07
CA ALA A 120 8.19 -15.42 20.42
C ALA A 120 9.61 -16.00 20.49
N ALA A 121 9.97 -16.85 19.53
CA ALA A 121 11.29 -17.45 19.41
C ALA A 121 12.24 -16.66 18.49
N MET A 122 11.88 -15.45 18.02
CA MET A 122 12.70 -14.64 17.11
C MET A 122 14.05 -14.28 17.73
N PRO A 123 15.20 -14.69 17.15
CA PRO A 123 16.50 -14.32 17.67
C PRO A 123 16.87 -12.89 17.29
N ARG A 124 17.64 -12.20 18.14
CA ARG A 124 18.09 -10.82 17.88
C ARG A 124 19.03 -10.69 16.67
N ASP A 125 19.71 -11.77 16.33
CA ASP A 125 20.63 -11.90 15.20
C ASP A 125 20.02 -12.63 14.00
N ALA A 126 18.70 -12.69 13.89
CA ALA A 126 17.95 -13.40 12.89
C ALA A 126 18.44 -13.18 11.45
N PHE A 127 18.87 -11.98 11.14
CA PHE A 127 19.31 -11.56 9.80
C PHE A 127 20.84 -11.40 9.68
N VAL A 128 21.59 -11.80 10.70
CA VAL A 128 23.06 -11.73 10.70
C VAL A 128 23.67 -13.08 10.28
N LYS A 129 24.73 -13.04 9.46
CA LYS A 129 25.44 -14.23 9.03
C LYS A 129 26.09 -14.91 10.24
N PRO A 130 25.96 -16.24 10.40
CA PRO A 130 26.52 -16.96 11.55
C PRO A 130 28.00 -16.68 11.77
N GLY A 131 28.35 -16.32 13.02
CA GLY A 131 29.74 -16.05 13.42
C GLY A 131 30.30 -14.71 12.93
N THR A 132 29.46 -13.80 12.43
CA THR A 132 29.83 -12.46 11.98
C THR A 132 28.97 -11.38 12.61
N THR A 133 29.23 -10.11 12.26
CA THR A 133 28.36 -8.96 12.56
C THR A 133 27.69 -8.41 11.31
N GLU A 134 27.80 -9.13 10.17
CA GLU A 134 27.27 -8.70 8.90
C GLU A 134 25.88 -9.27 8.66
N ALA A 135 24.93 -8.41 8.25
CA ALA A 135 23.62 -8.87 7.79
C ALA A 135 23.75 -9.71 6.49
N TYR A 136 22.80 -10.63 6.31
CA TYR A 136 22.62 -11.26 5.00
C TYR A 136 22.29 -10.19 3.94
N PRO A 137 22.57 -10.43 2.64
CA PRO A 137 21.99 -9.61 1.58
C PRO A 137 20.47 -9.58 1.70
N PHE A 138 19.87 -8.41 1.47
CA PHE A 138 18.43 -8.20 1.67
C PHE A 138 17.56 -9.27 1.00
N ILE A 139 17.84 -9.60 -0.27
CA ILE A 139 17.11 -10.61 -1.03
C ILE A 139 17.07 -11.98 -0.31
N LYS A 140 18.14 -12.33 0.42
CA LYS A 140 18.21 -13.55 1.20
C LYS A 140 17.50 -13.46 2.54
N GLN A 141 17.42 -12.25 3.13
CA GLN A 141 16.59 -12.01 4.30
C GLN A 141 15.13 -12.17 3.92
N ALA A 142 14.68 -11.44 2.91
CA ALA A 142 13.31 -11.40 2.45
C ALA A 142 12.79 -12.77 1.95
N THR A 143 13.65 -13.55 1.25
CA THR A 143 13.26 -14.87 0.71
C THR A 143 13.54 -15.97 1.73
N SER A 144 12.86 -15.92 2.87
CA SER A 144 13.10 -16.82 4.00
C SER A 144 11.87 -16.99 4.89
N GLY A 145 11.74 -18.12 5.56
CA GLY A 145 10.76 -18.29 6.62
C GLY A 145 11.02 -17.40 7.84
N MET A 146 12.29 -17.00 8.07
CA MET A 146 12.68 -16.13 9.18
C MET A 146 12.14 -14.71 9.04
N SER A 147 11.87 -14.25 7.82
CA SER A 147 11.29 -12.92 7.57
C SER A 147 9.78 -12.83 7.78
N VAL A 148 9.11 -13.97 7.95
CA VAL A 148 7.65 -14.02 8.06
C VAL A 148 7.22 -13.62 9.46
N GLY A 149 6.51 -12.50 9.57
CA GLY A 149 5.79 -12.09 10.76
C GLY A 149 4.43 -12.78 10.86
N VAL A 150 3.89 -12.83 12.07
CA VAL A 150 2.54 -13.38 12.31
C VAL A 150 1.52 -12.50 11.59
N PRO A 151 0.77 -13.02 10.61
CA PRO A 151 -0.13 -12.22 9.79
C PRO A 151 -1.25 -11.55 10.59
N GLY A 152 -1.55 -10.30 10.26
CA GLY A 152 -2.56 -9.51 10.95
C GLY A 152 -3.82 -9.21 10.14
N THR A 153 -3.80 -9.43 8.81
CA THR A 153 -4.92 -9.05 7.94
C THR A 153 -6.26 -9.67 8.31
N PRO A 154 -6.39 -11.00 8.56
CA PRO A 154 -7.69 -11.58 8.95
C PRO A 154 -8.23 -11.03 10.26
N ALA A 155 -7.38 -10.87 11.28
CA ALA A 155 -7.78 -10.29 12.56
C ALA A 155 -8.21 -8.83 12.45
N THR A 156 -7.59 -8.07 11.53
CA THR A 156 -8.00 -6.69 11.22
C THR A 156 -9.39 -6.66 10.61
N TRP A 157 -9.69 -7.55 9.66
CA TRP A 157 -11.01 -7.64 9.05
C TRP A 157 -12.10 -7.99 10.06
N GLU A 158 -11.87 -9.02 10.86
CA GLU A 158 -12.80 -9.41 11.92
C GLU A 158 -13.03 -8.25 12.90
N ARG A 159 -11.95 -7.64 13.40
CA ARG A 159 -12.05 -6.52 14.34
C ARG A 159 -12.81 -5.33 13.77
N ALA A 160 -12.59 -4.98 12.50
CA ALA A 160 -13.27 -3.88 11.84
C ALA A 160 -14.76 -4.19 11.62
N LEU A 161 -15.08 -5.41 11.15
CA LEU A 161 -16.47 -5.86 10.94
C LEU A 161 -17.24 -5.93 12.25
N ASP A 162 -16.66 -6.49 13.32
CA ASP A 162 -17.29 -6.60 14.63
C ASP A 162 -17.62 -5.24 15.26
N ARG A 163 -16.73 -4.27 15.06
CA ARG A 163 -16.90 -2.92 15.64
C ARG A 163 -17.85 -2.04 14.83
N TRP A 164 -17.76 -2.09 13.51
CA TRP A 164 -18.37 -1.10 12.64
C TRP A 164 -19.06 -1.68 11.40
N GLY A 165 -18.85 -2.96 11.09
CA GLY A 165 -19.47 -3.63 9.95
C GLY A 165 -20.98 -3.78 10.10
N SER A 166 -21.66 -4.02 9.00
CA SER A 166 -23.09 -4.29 8.93
C SER A 166 -23.42 -5.65 8.27
N LEU A 167 -22.45 -6.23 7.61
CA LEU A 167 -22.53 -7.53 6.93
C LEU A 167 -21.65 -8.56 7.63
N SER A 168 -21.94 -9.83 7.40
CA SER A 168 -21.09 -10.93 7.87
C SER A 168 -19.81 -11.05 7.03
N LEU A 169 -18.76 -11.65 7.61
CA LEU A 169 -17.52 -11.96 6.90
C LEU A 169 -17.78 -12.74 5.59
N GLY A 170 -18.72 -13.69 5.61
CA GLY A 170 -19.09 -14.46 4.42
C GLY A 170 -19.72 -13.63 3.30
N GLU A 171 -20.50 -12.60 3.65
CA GLU A 171 -21.09 -11.69 2.67
C GLU A 171 -20.03 -10.78 2.02
N VAL A 172 -19.08 -10.27 2.81
CA VAL A 172 -18.04 -9.36 2.30
C VAL A 172 -16.94 -10.10 1.53
N LEU A 173 -16.66 -11.37 1.84
CA LEU A 173 -15.67 -12.19 1.12
C LEU A 173 -16.18 -12.73 -0.22
N ARG A 174 -17.50 -12.72 -0.45
CA ARG A 174 -18.09 -13.33 -1.65
C ARG A 174 -17.49 -12.78 -2.97
N PRO A 175 -17.36 -11.46 -3.21
CA PRO A 175 -16.77 -10.98 -4.45
C PRO A 175 -15.34 -11.50 -4.67
N ALA A 176 -14.51 -11.52 -3.63
CA ALA A 176 -13.15 -12.05 -3.71
C ALA A 176 -13.11 -13.56 -4.01
N ILE A 177 -14.04 -14.33 -3.45
CA ILE A 177 -14.21 -15.77 -3.76
C ILE A 177 -14.58 -15.96 -5.24
N GLU A 178 -15.47 -15.12 -5.79
CA GLU A 178 -15.86 -15.15 -7.20
C GLU A 178 -14.66 -14.85 -8.10
N VAL A 179 -13.92 -13.76 -7.84
CA VAL A 179 -12.71 -13.40 -8.61
C VAL A 179 -11.63 -14.48 -8.52
N ALA A 180 -11.37 -15.05 -7.34
CA ALA A 180 -10.39 -16.13 -7.19
C ALA A 180 -10.79 -17.42 -7.95
N THR A 181 -12.11 -17.70 -8.03
CA THR A 181 -12.66 -18.88 -8.71
C THR A 181 -12.68 -18.71 -10.23
N ASP A 182 -13.17 -17.56 -10.70
CA ASP A 182 -13.37 -17.29 -12.14
C ASP A 182 -12.09 -16.77 -12.79
N GLY A 183 -11.23 -16.14 -11.98
CA GLY A 183 -9.95 -15.58 -12.37
C GLY A 183 -10.05 -14.10 -12.73
N PHE A 184 -8.89 -13.45 -12.74
CA PHE A 184 -8.70 -12.07 -13.18
C PHE A 184 -7.79 -12.01 -14.42
N VAL A 185 -7.84 -10.91 -15.15
CA VAL A 185 -7.01 -10.71 -16.34
C VAL A 185 -5.63 -10.23 -15.94
N VAL A 186 -4.60 -10.96 -16.33
CA VAL A 186 -3.19 -10.58 -16.15
C VAL A 186 -2.90 -9.30 -16.94
N ASP A 187 -2.56 -8.21 -16.27
CA ASP A 187 -2.10 -6.97 -16.88
C ASP A 187 -0.56 -6.89 -16.97
N GLU A 188 -0.05 -5.81 -17.56
CA GLU A 188 1.39 -5.57 -17.71
C GLU A 188 2.09 -5.44 -16.35
N THR A 189 1.42 -4.82 -15.35
CA THR A 189 1.98 -4.62 -14.01
C THR A 189 2.15 -5.95 -13.29
N PHE A 190 1.13 -6.81 -13.32
CA PHE A 190 1.20 -8.15 -12.74
C PHE A 190 2.32 -8.98 -13.37
N ARG A 191 2.41 -8.97 -14.71
CA ARG A 191 3.47 -9.67 -15.42
C ARG A 191 4.86 -9.15 -15.07
N GLN A 192 5.04 -7.82 -15.03
CA GLN A 192 6.31 -7.20 -14.66
C GLN A 192 6.71 -7.57 -13.24
N GLN A 193 5.81 -7.49 -12.27
CA GLN A 193 6.06 -7.87 -10.89
C GLN A 193 6.39 -9.37 -10.75
N THR A 194 5.77 -10.23 -11.57
CA THR A 194 6.13 -11.65 -11.62
C THR A 194 7.56 -11.84 -12.13
N ASP A 195 7.94 -11.13 -13.19
CA ASP A 195 9.29 -11.19 -13.78
C ASP A 195 10.36 -10.71 -12.79
N GLU A 196 10.12 -9.62 -12.10
CA GLU A 196 10.99 -9.07 -11.04
C GLU A 196 11.19 -10.04 -9.86
N ASN A 197 10.22 -10.93 -9.62
CA ASN A 197 10.25 -11.93 -8.57
C ASN A 197 10.59 -13.36 -9.05
N ASP A 198 10.84 -13.56 -10.34
CA ASP A 198 11.03 -14.89 -10.93
C ASP A 198 12.10 -15.70 -10.19
N GLU A 199 13.25 -15.11 -9.90
CA GLU A 199 14.35 -15.75 -9.15
C GLU A 199 13.93 -16.16 -7.73
N ARG A 200 13.04 -15.38 -7.07
CA ARG A 200 12.56 -15.64 -5.71
C ARG A 200 11.43 -16.65 -5.67
N PHE A 201 10.64 -16.76 -6.73
CA PHE A 201 9.49 -17.65 -6.82
C PHE A 201 9.87 -19.09 -7.22
N ARG A 202 10.84 -19.24 -8.14
CA ARG A 202 11.27 -20.57 -8.64
C ARG A 202 11.73 -21.57 -7.59
N PRO A 203 12.37 -21.16 -6.48
CA PRO A 203 12.73 -22.11 -5.43
C PRO A 203 11.54 -22.81 -4.77
N PHE A 204 10.34 -22.19 -4.75
CA PHE A 204 9.19 -22.71 -4.02
C PHE A 204 8.16 -23.36 -4.94
N ALA A 205 7.82 -24.62 -4.65
CA ALA A 205 6.97 -25.43 -5.52
C ALA A 205 5.57 -24.86 -5.71
N ALA A 206 4.88 -24.50 -4.60
CA ALA A 206 3.52 -23.95 -4.64
C ALA A 206 3.48 -22.58 -5.32
N THR A 207 4.50 -21.74 -5.10
CA THR A 207 4.61 -20.42 -5.73
C THR A 207 4.83 -20.54 -7.24
N THR A 208 5.71 -21.46 -7.66
CA THR A 208 5.96 -21.75 -9.08
C THR A 208 4.69 -22.27 -9.76
N GLU A 209 3.97 -23.19 -9.12
CA GLU A 209 2.73 -23.73 -9.66
C GLU A 209 1.67 -22.66 -9.91
N LEU A 210 1.50 -21.72 -8.96
CA LEU A 210 0.48 -20.69 -9.05
C LEU A 210 0.86 -19.54 -9.99
N PHE A 211 2.07 -18.99 -9.87
CA PHE A 211 2.45 -17.74 -10.54
C PHE A 211 3.33 -17.91 -11.78
N LEU A 212 3.90 -19.09 -11.98
CA LEU A 212 4.72 -19.43 -13.14
C LEU A 212 4.16 -20.69 -13.84
N PRO A 213 2.92 -20.63 -14.36
CA PRO A 213 2.25 -21.80 -14.94
C PRO A 213 3.09 -22.41 -16.07
N GLY A 214 3.42 -23.72 -15.94
CA GLY A 214 4.34 -24.39 -16.87
C GLY A 214 5.78 -23.88 -16.80
N GLY A 215 6.17 -23.18 -15.73
CA GLY A 215 7.50 -22.60 -15.53
C GLY A 215 7.75 -21.31 -16.33
N GLN A 216 6.70 -20.69 -16.86
CA GLN A 216 6.76 -19.49 -17.70
C GLN A 216 6.06 -18.32 -17.02
N LEU A 217 6.49 -17.10 -17.35
CA LEU A 217 5.78 -15.89 -16.94
C LEU A 217 4.34 -15.86 -17.50
N PRO A 218 3.36 -15.41 -16.73
CA PRO A 218 1.99 -15.31 -17.20
C PRO A 218 1.87 -14.36 -18.40
N VAL A 219 0.99 -14.70 -19.34
CA VAL A 219 0.80 -13.92 -20.57
C VAL A 219 -0.20 -12.79 -20.30
N VAL A 220 0.16 -11.57 -20.65
CA VAL A 220 -0.76 -10.41 -20.57
C VAL A 220 -2.03 -10.69 -21.37
N GLY A 221 -3.18 -10.42 -20.77
CA GLY A 221 -4.50 -10.73 -21.32
C GLY A 221 -4.97 -12.17 -21.05
N SER A 222 -4.14 -13.03 -20.46
CA SER A 222 -4.60 -14.34 -19.99
C SER A 222 -5.36 -14.22 -18.66
N VAL A 223 -6.14 -15.23 -18.32
CA VAL A 223 -6.86 -15.31 -17.05
C VAL A 223 -6.08 -16.17 -16.07
N LEU A 224 -5.75 -15.62 -14.90
CA LEU A 224 -5.15 -16.35 -13.79
C LEU A 224 -6.21 -16.65 -12.74
N LYS A 225 -6.31 -17.90 -12.31
CA LYS A 225 -7.24 -18.39 -11.29
C LYS A 225 -6.48 -18.85 -10.05
N ASN A 226 -7.11 -18.65 -8.89
CA ASN A 226 -6.54 -19.10 -7.63
C ASN A 226 -7.59 -19.88 -6.81
N PRO A 227 -7.90 -21.13 -7.21
CA PRO A 227 -8.91 -21.95 -6.55
C PRO A 227 -8.57 -22.27 -5.07
N ASP A 228 -7.28 -22.31 -4.72
CA ASP A 228 -6.82 -22.56 -3.36
C ASP A 228 -7.17 -21.37 -2.45
N LEU A 229 -6.93 -20.13 -2.92
CA LEU A 229 -7.33 -18.93 -2.17
C LEU A 229 -8.86 -18.82 -2.08
N ALA A 230 -9.58 -19.17 -3.15
CA ALA A 230 -11.05 -19.26 -3.09
C ALA A 230 -11.51 -20.25 -2.02
N GLY A 231 -10.82 -21.39 -1.88
CA GLY A 231 -11.06 -22.38 -0.81
C GLY A 231 -10.77 -21.82 0.58
N THR A 232 -9.68 -21.12 0.73
CA THR A 232 -9.29 -20.43 1.98
C THR A 232 -10.34 -19.39 2.39
N TYR A 233 -10.76 -18.53 1.47
CA TYR A 233 -11.80 -17.53 1.76
C TYR A 233 -13.18 -18.16 2.07
N ARG A 234 -13.55 -19.27 1.41
CA ARG A 234 -14.77 -20.01 1.77
C ARG A 234 -14.69 -20.58 3.19
N LEU A 235 -13.54 -21.12 3.57
CA LEU A 235 -13.34 -21.64 4.92
C LEU A 235 -13.50 -20.54 5.98
N LEU A 236 -12.87 -19.37 5.77
CA LEU A 236 -13.02 -18.22 6.65
C LEU A 236 -14.46 -17.69 6.66
N ALA A 237 -15.15 -17.67 5.51
CA ALA A 237 -16.54 -17.26 5.40
C ALA A 237 -17.51 -18.16 6.17
N GLU A 238 -17.23 -19.47 6.22
CA GLU A 238 -18.08 -20.49 6.84
C GLU A 238 -17.79 -20.71 8.32
N LYS A 239 -16.52 -20.57 8.73
CA LYS A 239 -16.03 -20.97 10.05
C LYS A 239 -15.54 -19.81 10.91
N GLY A 240 -15.26 -18.65 10.31
CA GLY A 240 -14.67 -17.51 11.00
C GLY A 240 -13.16 -17.45 10.89
N VAL A 241 -12.61 -16.37 11.43
CA VAL A 241 -11.17 -16.06 11.38
C VAL A 241 -10.34 -16.97 12.29
N ASP A 242 -10.94 -17.60 13.30
CA ASP A 242 -10.29 -18.58 14.19
C ASP A 242 -9.64 -19.74 13.40
N GLU A 243 -10.21 -20.13 12.24
CA GLU A 243 -9.62 -21.16 11.37
C GLU A 243 -8.24 -20.77 10.84
N PHE A 244 -7.94 -19.47 10.77
CA PHE A 244 -6.63 -18.96 10.35
C PHE A 244 -5.61 -19.00 11.48
N TYR A 245 -6.03 -18.70 12.71
CA TYR A 245 -5.13 -18.53 13.86
C TYR A 245 -5.05 -19.78 14.75
N GLU A 246 -6.10 -20.56 14.88
CA GLU A 246 -6.21 -21.72 15.77
C GLU A 246 -6.52 -23.03 15.01
N GLY A 247 -6.96 -22.93 13.75
CA GLY A 247 -7.38 -24.05 12.92
C GLY A 247 -6.27 -24.63 12.02
N PRO A 248 -6.65 -25.46 11.03
CA PRO A 248 -5.70 -26.13 10.16
C PRO A 248 -4.83 -25.17 9.33
N ILE A 249 -5.29 -23.94 9.06
CA ILE A 249 -4.47 -22.95 8.34
C ILE A 249 -3.25 -22.55 9.19
N ALA A 250 -3.41 -22.43 10.51
CA ALA A 250 -2.29 -22.14 11.42
C ALA A 250 -1.19 -23.20 11.34
N ASP A 251 -1.56 -24.47 11.40
CA ASP A 251 -0.61 -25.60 11.29
C ASP A 251 0.15 -25.59 9.94
N GLU A 252 -0.55 -25.27 8.85
CA GLU A 252 0.03 -25.19 7.51
C GLU A 252 0.93 -23.98 7.33
N ILE A 253 0.59 -22.82 7.89
CA ILE A 253 1.46 -21.65 7.94
C ILE A 253 2.76 -22.01 8.69
N VAL A 254 2.65 -22.53 9.90
CA VAL A 254 3.82 -22.89 10.73
C VAL A 254 4.70 -23.91 10.03
N THR A 255 4.11 -24.95 9.46
CA THR A 255 4.85 -25.96 8.69
C THR A 255 5.60 -25.32 7.52
N THR A 256 4.94 -24.42 6.79
CA THR A 256 5.50 -23.74 5.61
C THR A 256 6.61 -22.77 6.01
N VAL A 257 6.41 -21.96 7.05
CA VAL A 257 7.40 -20.99 7.56
C VAL A 257 8.69 -21.72 8.01
N ARG A 258 8.53 -22.89 8.66
CA ARG A 258 9.67 -23.68 9.16
C ARG A 258 10.34 -24.54 8.10
N ASN A 259 9.60 -24.98 7.11
CA ASN A 259 10.10 -25.90 6.09
C ASN A 259 9.31 -25.78 4.79
N ALA A 260 9.43 -24.64 4.11
CA ALA A 260 8.76 -24.41 2.84
C ALA A 260 9.15 -25.49 1.82
N PRO A 261 8.18 -26.15 1.15
CA PRO A 261 8.47 -27.09 0.08
C PRO A 261 9.22 -26.42 -1.07
N THR A 262 10.46 -26.87 -1.32
CA THR A 262 11.32 -26.32 -2.38
C THR A 262 11.34 -27.22 -3.60
N ASN A 263 11.55 -26.62 -4.76
CA ASN A 263 11.90 -27.31 -5.99
C ASN A 263 13.33 -27.86 -5.89
N PRO A 264 13.65 -28.98 -6.55
CA PRO A 264 14.99 -29.58 -6.48
C PRO A 264 16.08 -28.79 -7.24
N ASP A 265 15.79 -27.59 -7.72
CA ASP A 265 16.75 -26.74 -8.42
C ASP A 265 17.76 -26.12 -7.44
N PRO A 266 19.08 -26.26 -7.72
CA PRO A 266 20.14 -25.75 -6.86
C PRO A 266 20.31 -24.23 -6.83
N ASN A 267 19.61 -23.47 -7.67
CA ASN A 267 19.66 -21.99 -7.62
C ASN A 267 18.81 -21.43 -6.47
N THR A 268 18.73 -22.17 -5.37
CA THR A 268 17.91 -21.80 -4.22
C THR A 268 18.47 -20.61 -3.49
N LEU A 269 17.62 -19.59 -3.35
CA LEU A 269 17.82 -18.45 -2.44
C LEU A 269 17.31 -18.70 -1.02
N PRO A 270 16.66 -19.81 -0.64
CA PRO A 270 16.01 -19.92 0.66
C PRO A 270 16.96 -19.50 1.76
N GLY A 271 16.53 -18.47 2.46
CA GLY A 271 17.18 -17.95 3.65
C GLY A 271 16.99 -18.88 4.84
N PRO A 272 17.23 -18.42 6.05
CA PRO A 272 17.00 -19.19 7.26
C PRO A 272 15.55 -19.65 7.40
N ALA A 273 15.32 -20.86 7.90
CA ALA A 273 14.00 -21.33 8.28
C ALA A 273 13.41 -20.45 9.38
N GLY A 274 12.10 -20.22 9.34
CA GLY A 274 11.42 -19.45 10.38
C GLY A 274 11.26 -20.21 11.68
N VAL A 275 10.86 -19.47 12.72
CA VAL A 275 10.73 -19.99 14.09
C VAL A 275 9.31 -19.92 14.63
N MET A 276 8.35 -19.43 13.82
CA MET A 276 6.93 -19.27 14.19
C MET A 276 6.33 -20.59 14.71
N THR A 277 5.43 -20.48 15.68
CA THR A 277 4.67 -21.60 16.24
C THR A 277 3.16 -21.32 16.13
N THR A 278 2.33 -22.32 16.37
CA THR A 278 0.88 -22.16 16.42
C THR A 278 0.45 -21.26 17.58
N GLU A 279 1.21 -21.27 18.69
CA GLU A 279 0.98 -20.39 19.83
C GLU A 279 1.23 -18.91 19.48
N ASP A 280 2.14 -18.61 18.55
CA ASP A 280 2.35 -17.25 18.06
C ASP A 280 1.13 -16.75 17.27
N LEU A 281 0.51 -17.63 16.47
CA LEU A 281 -0.72 -17.34 15.73
C LEU A 281 -1.91 -17.16 16.67
N ASP A 282 -2.16 -18.09 17.59
CA ASP A 282 -3.26 -18.05 18.57
C ASP A 282 -3.17 -16.79 19.47
N ALA A 283 -1.96 -16.37 19.83
CA ALA A 283 -1.75 -15.19 20.67
C ALA A 283 -1.92 -13.86 19.92
N TYR A 284 -1.96 -13.86 18.57
CA TYR A 284 -2.03 -12.63 17.78
C TYR A 284 -3.33 -11.86 18.03
N LYS A 285 -3.23 -10.53 18.15
CA LYS A 285 -4.38 -9.62 18.24
C LYS A 285 -4.14 -8.37 17.39
N ALA A 286 -5.12 -8.01 16.58
CA ALA A 286 -5.21 -6.67 16.03
C ALA A 286 -5.57 -5.69 17.15
N LEU A 287 -4.90 -4.53 17.21
CA LEU A 287 -5.01 -3.60 18.33
C LEU A 287 -5.82 -2.37 17.96
N ASP A 288 -6.73 -1.95 18.85
CA ASP A 288 -7.31 -0.62 18.76
C ASP A 288 -6.29 0.40 19.25
N GLN A 289 -6.13 1.49 18.52
CA GLN A 289 -5.26 2.61 18.92
C GLN A 289 -5.97 3.93 18.68
N ASP A 290 -5.60 4.96 19.45
CA ASP A 290 -5.99 6.33 19.15
C ASP A 290 -5.20 6.82 17.93
N PRO A 291 -5.82 7.55 16.98
CA PRO A 291 -5.11 8.11 15.85
C PRO A 291 -4.12 9.19 16.29
N THR A 292 -3.07 9.42 15.50
CA THR A 292 -2.32 10.68 15.58
C THR A 292 -3.21 11.82 15.10
N HIS A 293 -3.03 13.03 15.65
CA HIS A 293 -3.79 14.21 15.29
C HIS A 293 -2.91 15.46 15.30
N VAL A 294 -2.97 16.25 14.23
CA VAL A 294 -2.44 17.61 14.17
C VAL A 294 -3.45 18.53 13.46
N ASN A 295 -3.41 19.82 13.76
CA ASN A 295 -4.14 20.81 13.00
C ASN A 295 -3.19 21.53 12.04
N TYR A 296 -3.48 21.48 10.75
CA TYR A 296 -2.69 22.12 9.71
C TYR A 296 -3.57 23.05 8.87
N ARG A 297 -3.29 24.34 8.87
CA ARG A 297 -4.09 25.37 8.14
C ARG A 297 -5.58 25.34 8.48
N GLY A 298 -5.95 24.93 9.69
CA GLY A 298 -7.35 24.77 10.10
C GLY A 298 -8.01 23.48 9.60
N TYR A 299 -7.23 22.52 9.12
CA TYR A 299 -7.67 21.17 8.84
C TYR A 299 -7.17 20.22 9.95
N ASP A 300 -8.03 19.34 10.43
CA ASP A 300 -7.66 18.30 11.38
C ASP A 300 -7.16 17.08 10.61
N VAL A 301 -5.88 16.77 10.73
CA VAL A 301 -5.21 15.67 10.02
C VAL A 301 -5.02 14.50 10.98
N TYR A 302 -5.68 13.39 10.69
CA TYR A 302 -5.61 12.15 11.46
C TYR A 302 -4.81 11.10 10.68
N GLY A 303 -3.89 10.43 11.36
CA GLY A 303 -3.07 9.36 10.80
C GLY A 303 -2.93 8.18 11.76
N MET A 304 -2.17 7.17 11.34
CA MET A 304 -1.89 5.99 12.15
C MET A 304 -0.79 6.26 13.19
N ALA A 305 -1.05 5.84 14.41
CA ALA A 305 -0.07 5.90 15.52
C ALA A 305 1.03 4.82 15.38
N PRO A 306 2.16 4.92 16.12
CA PRO A 306 3.17 3.86 16.21
C PRO A 306 2.54 2.51 16.68
N SER A 307 2.95 1.35 16.11
CA SER A 307 4.16 1.01 15.35
C SER A 307 4.27 1.66 13.94
N SER A 308 3.21 2.23 13.38
CA SER A 308 3.38 3.06 12.20
C SER A 308 4.08 4.38 12.55
N SER A 309 5.06 4.77 11.76
CA SER A 309 5.67 6.09 11.82
C SER A 309 4.97 7.10 10.89
N GLY A 310 3.98 6.63 10.11
CA GLY A 310 3.33 7.45 9.09
C GLY A 310 2.67 8.68 9.66
N GLY A 311 1.77 8.50 10.64
CA GLY A 311 1.02 9.61 11.21
C GLY A 311 1.91 10.59 12.00
N THR A 312 2.91 10.08 12.75
CA THR A 312 3.85 10.95 13.48
C THR A 312 4.72 11.77 12.53
N THR A 313 5.32 11.15 11.51
CA THR A 313 6.25 11.85 10.62
C THR A 313 5.54 12.83 9.68
N VAL A 314 4.35 12.48 9.17
CA VAL A 314 3.51 13.41 8.39
C VAL A 314 3.06 14.57 9.28
N GLY A 315 2.56 14.29 10.48
CA GLY A 315 2.08 15.31 11.42
C GLY A 315 3.18 16.28 11.85
N GLU A 316 4.36 15.78 12.19
CA GLU A 316 5.52 16.59 12.52
C GLU A 316 5.94 17.48 11.34
N ALA A 317 6.06 16.90 10.14
CA ALA A 317 6.41 17.69 8.96
C ALA A 317 5.38 18.80 8.66
N LEU A 318 4.09 18.54 8.88
CA LEU A 318 3.04 19.56 8.75
C LEU A 318 3.18 20.65 9.83
N ASN A 319 3.47 20.31 11.09
CA ASN A 319 3.72 21.29 12.16
C ASN A 319 4.96 22.18 11.84
N ILE A 320 6.00 21.60 11.25
CA ILE A 320 7.18 22.34 10.78
C ILE A 320 6.77 23.32 9.66
N LEU A 321 5.98 22.84 8.69
CA LEU A 321 5.53 23.64 7.54
C LEU A 321 4.49 24.70 7.90
N GLU A 322 3.75 24.54 9.01
CA GLU A 322 2.77 25.50 9.49
C GLU A 322 3.36 26.90 9.73
N VAL A 323 4.66 26.96 10.07
CA VAL A 323 5.39 28.20 10.34
C VAL A 323 5.57 29.06 9.08
N PHE A 324 5.53 28.45 7.88
CA PHE A 324 5.77 29.12 6.61
C PHE A 324 4.46 29.38 5.87
N ASP A 325 4.28 30.56 5.27
CA ASP A 325 3.13 30.89 4.42
C ASP A 325 3.29 30.29 3.02
N LEU A 326 3.14 28.96 2.92
CA LEU A 326 3.26 28.24 1.65
C LEU A 326 2.19 28.65 0.62
N PRO A 327 0.94 28.94 1.00
CA PRO A 327 -0.05 29.44 0.04
C PRO A 327 0.37 30.74 -0.64
N ALA A 328 1.05 31.65 0.06
CA ALA A 328 1.60 32.86 -0.55
C ALA A 328 2.73 32.58 -1.56
N LEU A 329 3.35 31.41 -1.45
CA LEU A 329 4.41 30.93 -2.35
C LEU A 329 3.88 30.05 -3.49
N ALA A 330 2.58 29.85 -3.65
CA ALA A 330 2.00 28.91 -4.62
C ALA A 330 2.47 29.16 -6.09
N ASN A 331 2.84 30.40 -6.43
CA ASN A 331 3.39 30.75 -7.74
C ASN A 331 4.91 30.49 -7.88
N ASP A 332 5.58 30.13 -6.78
CA ASP A 332 7.01 29.75 -6.74
C ASP A 332 7.15 28.31 -6.24
N LYS A 333 6.69 27.36 -7.05
CA LYS A 333 6.72 25.93 -6.70
C LYS A 333 8.10 25.43 -6.25
N PRO A 334 9.23 25.81 -6.88
CA PRO A 334 10.56 25.38 -6.38
C PRO A 334 10.81 25.80 -4.93
N LYS A 335 10.31 26.97 -4.50
CA LYS A 335 10.45 27.43 -3.12
C LYS A 335 9.58 26.63 -2.16
N VAL A 336 8.34 26.30 -2.53
CA VAL A 336 7.47 25.41 -1.75
C VAL A 336 8.13 24.02 -1.62
N LEU A 337 8.65 23.48 -2.73
CA LEU A 337 9.34 22.19 -2.74
C LEU A 337 10.62 22.19 -1.91
N HIS A 338 11.34 23.31 -1.86
CA HIS A 338 12.47 23.47 -0.95
C HIS A 338 12.06 23.28 0.52
N HIS A 339 11.01 23.98 0.98
CA HIS A 339 10.50 23.83 2.35
C HIS A 339 10.01 22.40 2.62
N TYR A 340 9.28 21.80 1.67
CA TYR A 340 8.85 20.41 1.76
C TYR A 340 10.01 19.44 1.96
N LEU A 341 11.07 19.54 1.16
CA LEU A 341 12.23 18.64 1.24
C LEU A 341 13.01 18.84 2.56
N GLU A 342 13.12 20.08 3.05
CA GLU A 342 13.78 20.36 4.32
C GLU A 342 12.94 19.84 5.51
N ALA A 343 11.65 20.14 5.56
CA ALA A 343 10.76 19.64 6.63
C ALA A 343 10.70 18.11 6.66
N SER A 344 10.62 17.49 5.47
CA SER A 344 10.66 16.03 5.37
C SER A 344 11.96 15.44 5.93
N ALA A 345 13.12 16.05 5.66
CA ALA A 345 14.39 15.58 6.20
C ALA A 345 14.44 15.66 7.74
N LEU A 346 13.92 16.74 8.32
CA LEU A 346 13.86 16.94 9.78
C LEU A 346 12.97 15.89 10.43
N ALA A 347 11.74 15.71 9.95
CA ALA A 347 10.82 14.72 10.48
C ALA A 347 11.35 13.27 10.32
N PHE A 348 12.06 12.95 9.25
CA PHE A 348 12.73 11.65 9.10
C PHE A 348 13.92 11.46 10.04
N ALA A 349 14.62 12.52 10.43
CA ALA A 349 15.66 12.45 11.45
C ALA A 349 15.06 12.04 12.80
N ASP A 350 13.97 12.68 13.19
CA ASP A 350 13.27 12.42 14.45
C ASP A 350 12.60 11.03 14.43
N ARG A 351 11.94 10.65 13.34
CA ARG A 351 11.44 9.30 13.11
C ARG A 351 12.49 8.23 13.36
N GLY A 352 13.69 8.42 12.80
CA GLY A 352 14.79 7.46 12.93
C GLY A 352 15.27 7.26 14.35
N LYS A 353 15.22 8.32 15.16
CA LYS A 353 15.71 8.32 16.55
C LYS A 353 14.67 7.81 17.55
N TYR A 354 13.38 8.09 17.31
CA TYR A 354 12.37 7.95 18.36
C TYR A 354 11.28 6.90 18.06
N VAL A 355 10.97 6.61 16.77
CA VAL A 355 9.78 5.82 16.47
C VAL A 355 10.07 4.34 16.34
N GLY A 356 9.32 3.54 17.09
CA GLY A 356 9.28 2.08 17.07
C GLY A 356 7.94 1.57 17.61
N ASP A 357 7.88 0.31 18.03
CA ASP A 357 6.70 -0.26 18.67
C ASP A 357 6.60 0.23 20.12
N PRO A 358 5.53 0.96 20.50
CA PRO A 358 5.38 1.54 21.85
C PRO A 358 5.23 0.51 22.96
N ALA A 359 4.94 -0.76 22.64
CA ALA A 359 4.95 -1.83 23.64
C ALA A 359 6.37 -2.22 24.08
N PHE A 360 7.42 -1.81 23.36
CA PHE A 360 8.82 -2.18 23.58
C PHE A 360 9.76 -1.01 23.74
N VAL A 361 9.38 0.17 23.27
CA VAL A 361 10.19 1.40 23.38
C VAL A 361 9.29 2.57 23.75
N ASP A 362 9.84 3.52 24.46
CA ASP A 362 9.16 4.78 24.75
C ASP A 362 9.18 5.65 23.48
N VAL A 363 8.00 5.86 22.89
CA VAL A 363 7.82 6.67 21.69
C VAL A 363 7.16 7.99 22.09
N PRO A 364 7.87 9.12 22.02
CA PRO A 364 7.37 10.43 22.44
C PRO A 364 6.40 11.01 21.39
N THR A 365 5.27 10.34 21.20
CA THR A 365 4.29 10.69 20.14
C THR A 365 3.69 12.07 20.36
N GLU A 366 3.37 12.43 21.60
CA GLU A 366 2.79 13.73 21.94
C GLU A 366 3.77 14.86 21.64
N GLU A 367 5.05 14.68 22.03
CA GLU A 367 6.11 15.67 21.82
C GLU A 367 6.45 15.84 20.33
N LEU A 368 6.53 14.74 19.57
CA LEU A 368 6.77 14.80 18.12
C LEU A 368 5.64 15.54 17.37
N LEU A 369 4.42 15.48 17.89
CA LEU A 369 3.25 16.14 17.31
C LEU A 369 2.94 17.51 17.97
N ASP A 370 3.75 17.94 18.92
CA ASP A 370 3.56 19.26 19.55
C ASP A 370 3.92 20.39 18.56
N PRO A 371 3.00 21.34 18.28
CA PRO A 371 3.29 22.48 17.42
C PRO A 371 4.49 23.33 17.89
N VAL A 372 4.80 23.32 19.21
CA VAL A 372 5.97 24.03 19.76
C VAL A 372 7.27 23.36 19.32
N PHE A 373 7.30 22.03 19.34
CA PHE A 373 8.43 21.26 18.80
C PHE A 373 8.59 21.49 17.30
N GLY A 374 7.49 21.39 16.53
CA GLY A 374 7.50 21.67 15.09
C GLY A 374 8.02 23.08 14.76
N LYS A 375 7.63 24.08 15.57
CA LYS A 375 8.13 25.46 15.42
C LYS A 375 9.64 25.56 15.65
N GLU A 376 10.17 24.85 16.66
CA GLU A 376 11.60 24.84 16.95
C GLU A 376 12.37 24.15 15.79
N ARG A 377 11.87 23.02 15.30
CA ARG A 377 12.45 22.35 14.14
C ARG A 377 12.43 23.23 12.88
N ALA A 378 11.37 24.02 12.68
CA ALA A 378 11.29 24.96 11.56
C ALA A 378 12.41 26.01 11.53
N CYS A 379 13.00 26.36 12.69
CA CYS A 379 14.15 27.25 12.76
C CYS A 379 15.41 26.72 12.02
N GLU A 380 15.49 25.42 11.79
CA GLU A 380 16.60 24.80 11.09
C GLU A 380 16.47 24.92 9.56
N ILE A 381 15.31 25.36 9.05
CA ILE A 381 15.08 25.60 7.63
C ILE A 381 15.51 27.03 7.26
N ASP A 382 16.58 27.14 6.48
CA ASP A 382 16.93 28.41 5.83
C ASP A 382 16.11 28.55 4.53
N PRO A 383 15.22 29.56 4.42
CA PRO A 383 14.36 29.71 3.24
C PRO A 383 15.11 29.94 1.90
N ALA A 384 16.41 30.14 1.96
CA ALA A 384 17.26 30.38 0.78
C ALA A 384 18.29 29.29 0.53
N LYS A 385 18.47 28.33 1.46
CA LYS A 385 19.57 27.36 1.35
C LYS A 385 19.23 26.02 2.03
N ALA A 386 19.39 24.94 1.27
CA ALA A 386 19.26 23.58 1.79
C ALA A 386 20.37 23.25 2.82
N ALA A 387 20.01 22.64 3.92
CA ALA A 387 20.94 22.13 4.90
C ALA A 387 21.66 20.87 4.35
N PRO A 388 22.93 20.64 4.70
CA PRO A 388 23.60 19.36 4.41
C PRO A 388 22.84 18.19 5.08
N LYS A 389 22.73 17.07 4.36
CA LYS A 389 22.09 15.85 4.86
C LYS A 389 23.13 14.75 5.15
N PRO A 390 22.89 13.87 6.15
CA PRO A 390 21.71 13.84 7.05
C PRO A 390 21.72 14.99 8.07
N VAL A 391 20.53 15.51 8.43
CA VAL A 391 20.36 16.42 9.58
C VAL A 391 20.20 15.62 10.87
N ALA A 392 20.45 16.27 12.00
CA ALA A 392 20.27 15.64 13.30
C ALA A 392 18.80 15.59 13.73
N ALA A 393 18.46 14.65 14.59
CA ALA A 393 17.19 14.63 15.29
C ALA A 393 17.13 15.73 16.36
N GLY A 394 15.94 16.29 16.57
CA GLY A 394 15.65 17.24 17.62
C GLY A 394 15.70 16.62 19.01
N ASP A 395 15.57 17.43 20.06
CA ASP A 395 15.48 16.97 21.45
C ASP A 395 14.05 17.14 21.96
N VAL A 396 13.29 16.07 21.95
CA VAL A 396 11.90 16.04 22.44
C VAL A 396 11.77 16.28 23.94
N ASN A 397 12.88 16.28 24.71
CA ASN A 397 12.87 16.48 26.15
C ASN A 397 13.17 17.95 26.55
N ALA A 398 13.57 18.80 25.61
CA ALA A 398 14.07 20.14 25.93
C ALA A 398 13.75 21.15 24.82
N TYR A 399 12.50 21.21 24.37
CA TYR A 399 12.04 22.19 23.39
C TYR A 399 11.17 23.28 24.06
N ASP A 400 11.27 24.51 23.57
CA ASP A 400 10.48 25.66 24.04
C ASP A 400 9.95 26.56 22.92
N GLY A 401 10.16 26.13 21.66
CA GLY A 401 9.79 26.86 20.44
C GLY A 401 10.72 28.04 20.10
N ALA A 402 11.85 28.20 20.83
CA ALA A 402 12.90 29.12 20.46
C ALA A 402 13.89 28.47 19.50
N CYS A 403 14.50 29.27 18.62
CA CYS A 403 15.50 28.74 17.70
C CYS A 403 16.76 28.31 18.47
N PRO A 404 17.26 27.07 18.25
CA PRO A 404 18.48 26.58 18.90
C PRO A 404 19.70 27.48 18.58
N VAL A 405 20.56 27.67 19.57
CA VAL A 405 21.77 28.51 19.38
C VAL A 405 22.88 27.75 18.65
N GLU A 406 22.91 26.42 18.74
CA GLU A 406 23.88 25.56 18.05
C GLU A 406 23.17 24.42 17.31
N PRO A 407 23.58 24.08 16.09
CA PRO A 407 23.01 22.94 15.38
C PRO A 407 23.40 21.63 16.04
N ALA A 408 22.47 20.69 16.13
CA ALA A 408 22.71 19.36 16.67
C ALA A 408 23.71 18.56 15.81
N ALA A 409 24.39 17.58 16.41
CA ALA A 409 25.38 16.75 15.72
C ALA A 409 24.70 15.77 14.72
N LEU A 410 25.27 15.60 13.54
CA LEU A 410 24.78 14.72 12.49
C LEU A 410 24.54 13.29 13.00
N SER A 411 23.34 12.74 12.78
CA SER A 411 23.03 11.33 13.02
C SER A 411 22.31 10.75 11.81
N GLY A 412 22.91 9.76 11.16
CA GLY A 412 22.28 9.07 10.03
C GLY A 412 21.73 7.71 10.47
N ASN A 413 20.45 7.46 10.23
CA ASN A 413 19.89 6.12 10.20
C ASN A 413 19.56 5.77 8.76
N SER A 414 19.94 4.56 8.34
CA SER A 414 19.51 4.03 7.05
C SER A 414 18.08 3.52 7.18
N ASP A 415 17.22 3.98 6.28
CA ASP A 415 15.87 3.46 6.13
C ASP A 415 15.93 2.12 5.36
N THR A 416 15.33 1.07 5.92
CA THR A 416 15.39 -0.30 5.38
C THR A 416 14.10 -0.73 4.69
N GLU A 417 13.04 0.08 4.74
CA GLU A 417 11.73 -0.27 4.20
C GLU A 417 11.70 -0.22 2.66
N ASN A 418 11.13 -1.25 2.05
CA ASN A 418 11.10 -1.45 0.59
C ASN A 418 9.82 -0.94 -0.07
N ILE A 419 9.82 -0.94 -1.44
CA ILE A 419 8.88 -0.18 -2.26
C ILE A 419 7.64 -1.03 -2.62
N ASN A 420 6.99 -1.73 -1.68
CA ASN A 420 5.71 -2.34 -2.02
C ASN A 420 4.69 -2.23 -0.89
N THR A 421 3.44 -2.23 -1.27
CA THR A 421 2.27 -2.09 -0.39
C THR A 421 1.07 -1.86 -1.32
N THR A 422 -0.15 -1.90 -0.84
CA THR A 422 -1.30 -1.37 -1.55
C THR A 422 -2.14 -0.49 -0.63
N ASN A 423 -3.00 0.34 -1.21
CA ASN A 423 -3.86 1.24 -0.48
C ASN A 423 -5.26 1.25 -1.07
N LEU A 424 -6.27 1.42 -0.23
CA LEU A 424 -7.64 1.61 -0.64
C LEU A 424 -8.33 2.68 0.20
N THR A 425 -9.17 3.46 -0.47
CA THR A 425 -10.00 4.50 0.14
C THR A 425 -11.46 4.21 -0.18
N VAL A 426 -12.33 4.18 0.82
CA VAL A 426 -13.77 3.89 0.66
C VAL A 426 -14.60 4.89 1.46
N SER A 427 -15.68 5.36 0.87
CA SER A 427 -16.72 6.10 1.59
C SER A 427 -18.12 5.53 1.30
N ASP A 428 -19.06 5.72 2.21
CA ASP A 428 -20.44 5.27 2.04
C ASP A 428 -21.45 6.44 2.00
N LYS A 429 -22.69 6.09 1.81
CA LYS A 429 -23.81 7.05 1.75
C LYS A 429 -24.15 7.73 3.08
N TRP A 430 -23.62 7.24 4.19
CA TRP A 430 -23.83 7.81 5.52
C TRP A 430 -22.70 8.75 5.95
N GLY A 431 -21.66 8.91 5.09
CA GLY A 431 -20.51 9.76 5.34
C GLY A 431 -19.36 9.07 6.08
N ASN A 432 -19.46 7.77 6.35
CA ASN A 432 -18.34 7.02 6.90
C ASN A 432 -17.22 6.91 5.86
N VAL A 433 -15.99 6.93 6.35
CA VAL A 433 -14.77 6.87 5.51
C VAL A 433 -13.81 5.84 6.07
N VAL A 434 -13.26 5.02 5.21
CA VAL A 434 -12.17 4.10 5.51
C VAL A 434 -10.97 4.46 4.65
N GLU A 435 -9.82 4.52 5.30
CA GLU A 435 -8.50 4.55 4.67
C GLU A 435 -7.71 3.35 5.18
N TYR A 436 -7.35 2.43 4.28
CA TYR A 436 -6.69 1.19 4.65
C TYR A 436 -5.47 0.94 3.78
N THR A 437 -4.30 0.97 4.41
CA THR A 437 -3.04 0.59 3.80
C THR A 437 -2.66 -0.80 4.29
N LEU A 438 -2.44 -1.73 3.35
CA LEU A 438 -2.16 -3.15 3.64
C LEU A 438 -1.00 -3.66 2.80
N THR A 439 -0.26 -4.63 3.35
CA THR A 439 1.01 -5.07 2.77
C THR A 439 1.33 -6.53 3.07
N ILE A 440 2.26 -7.08 2.31
CA ILE A 440 3.09 -8.24 2.65
C ILE A 440 4.58 -7.87 2.65
N GLU A 441 4.90 -6.59 2.75
CA GLU A 441 6.17 -5.86 2.71
C GLU A 441 6.74 -5.74 1.29
N GLN A 442 7.67 -6.59 0.87
CA GLN A 442 8.29 -6.58 -0.46
C GLN A 442 7.31 -7.07 -1.54
N THR A 443 7.47 -6.63 -2.79
CA THR A 443 6.79 -7.25 -3.93
C THR A 443 6.98 -8.76 -3.90
N GLY A 444 5.87 -9.50 -3.78
CA GLY A 444 5.90 -10.96 -3.63
C GLY A 444 6.25 -11.47 -2.23
N GLY A 445 6.25 -10.60 -1.21
CA GLY A 445 6.45 -11.01 0.19
C GLY A 445 7.70 -11.85 0.40
N SER A 446 7.60 -12.91 1.17
CA SER A 446 8.69 -13.90 1.33
C SER A 446 8.95 -14.75 0.07
N GLY A 447 8.13 -14.65 -0.96
CA GLY A 447 8.13 -15.56 -2.11
C GLY A 447 7.48 -16.91 -1.82
N ILE A 448 6.97 -17.15 -0.61
CA ILE A 448 6.49 -18.44 -0.14
C ILE A 448 4.95 -18.46 -0.13
N VAL A 449 4.35 -19.24 -1.02
CA VAL A 449 2.91 -19.56 -0.99
C VAL A 449 2.67 -20.72 -0.02
N VAL A 450 1.64 -20.60 0.83
CA VAL A 450 1.18 -21.72 1.67
C VAL A 450 0.50 -22.76 0.77
N PRO A 451 1.03 -24.00 0.68
CA PRO A 451 0.53 -25.04 -0.21
C PRO A 451 -0.96 -25.35 0.04
N GLY A 452 -1.77 -25.37 -1.02
CA GLY A 452 -3.22 -25.63 -0.94
C GLY A 452 -4.04 -24.49 -0.34
N ARG A 453 -3.42 -23.34 -0.02
CA ARG A 453 -4.10 -22.15 0.54
C ARG A 453 -4.07 -20.94 -0.40
N GLY A 454 -3.13 -20.88 -1.34
CA GLY A 454 -3.11 -19.93 -2.44
C GLY A 454 -2.76 -18.49 -2.06
N PHE A 455 -2.21 -18.20 -0.87
CA PHE A 455 -1.73 -16.88 -0.48
C PHE A 455 -0.24 -16.89 -0.18
N ILE A 456 0.41 -15.75 -0.45
CA ILE A 456 1.83 -15.53 -0.15
C ILE A 456 1.98 -15.08 1.30
N LEU A 457 2.99 -15.59 1.99
CA LEU A 457 3.40 -15.12 3.31
C LEU A 457 4.23 -13.84 3.18
N ASN A 458 4.02 -12.92 4.12
CA ASN A 458 4.78 -11.68 4.21
C ASN A 458 6.26 -11.91 4.47
N ASN A 459 7.07 -10.88 4.26
CA ASN A 459 8.45 -10.78 4.74
C ASN A 459 8.65 -9.58 5.68
N GLU A 460 7.62 -9.25 6.45
CA GLU A 460 7.50 -8.01 7.19
C GLU A 460 8.61 -7.78 8.23
N LEU A 461 9.19 -8.87 8.77
CA LEU A 461 10.24 -8.76 9.78
C LEU A 461 11.56 -8.20 9.22
N THR A 462 11.69 -8.07 7.89
CA THR A 462 12.82 -7.36 7.27
C THR A 462 12.77 -5.85 7.45
N ASP A 463 11.63 -5.30 7.90
CA ASP A 463 11.52 -3.90 8.27
C ASP A 463 12.22 -3.57 9.61
N PHE A 464 12.53 -4.57 10.42
CA PHE A 464 13.45 -4.35 11.53
C PHE A 464 14.85 -3.98 11.05
N SER A 465 15.58 -3.22 11.88
CA SER A 465 17.02 -3.02 11.67
C SER A 465 17.73 -4.37 11.71
N PRO A 466 18.43 -4.79 10.65
CA PRO A 466 18.91 -6.18 10.53
C PRO A 466 20.05 -6.53 11.49
N VAL A 467 20.71 -5.51 12.04
CA VAL A 467 21.77 -5.66 13.06
C VAL A 467 21.27 -5.07 14.37
N TYR A 468 21.19 -5.88 15.41
CA TYR A 468 20.67 -5.47 16.71
C TYR A 468 21.51 -4.36 17.34
N SER A 469 20.85 -3.33 17.86
CA SER A 469 21.41 -2.30 18.73
C SER A 469 20.40 -1.96 19.85
N GLU A 470 20.83 -1.92 21.09
CA GLU A 470 19.96 -1.60 22.24
C GLU A 470 19.32 -0.20 22.13
N THR A 471 19.99 0.72 21.48
CA THR A 471 19.54 2.11 21.32
C THR A 471 18.67 2.34 20.09
N ASP A 472 18.52 1.33 19.21
CA ASP A 472 17.69 1.44 18.03
C ASP A 472 16.22 1.16 18.39
N PRO A 473 15.30 2.11 18.22
CA PRO A 473 13.88 1.89 18.50
C PRO A 473 13.27 0.79 17.62
N ASN A 474 13.83 0.55 16.43
CA ASN A 474 13.38 -0.48 15.48
C ASN A 474 14.21 -1.78 15.56
N ARG A 475 14.88 -2.06 16.67
CA ARG A 475 15.62 -3.30 16.90
C ARG A 475 14.71 -4.52 16.94
N ILE A 476 15.24 -5.67 16.54
CA ILE A 476 14.52 -6.95 16.58
C ILE A 476 14.28 -7.36 18.05
N GLU A 477 13.03 -7.65 18.39
CA GLU A 477 12.66 -8.29 19.67
C GLU A 477 11.50 -9.28 19.47
N PRO A 478 11.44 -10.40 20.23
CA PRO A 478 10.32 -11.33 20.19
C PRO A 478 8.99 -10.64 20.52
N GLY A 479 7.95 -10.93 19.76
CA GLY A 479 6.60 -10.37 19.94
C GLY A 479 6.43 -8.93 19.45
N LYS A 480 7.50 -8.26 19.05
CA LYS A 480 7.50 -6.86 18.61
C LYS A 480 6.98 -6.71 17.17
N ARG A 481 6.30 -5.60 16.91
CA ARG A 481 5.96 -5.13 15.55
C ARG A 481 7.14 -4.34 14.97
N PRO A 482 7.57 -4.61 13.74
CA PRO A 482 8.54 -3.74 13.08
C PRO A 482 7.89 -2.38 12.77
N ARG A 483 8.68 -1.30 12.84
CA ARG A 483 8.22 0.02 12.42
C ARG A 483 7.74 -0.02 10.98
N SER A 484 6.69 0.75 10.68
CA SER A 484 6.13 0.90 9.34
C SER A 484 6.09 2.35 8.89
N SER A 485 6.10 2.57 7.59
CA SER A 485 5.85 3.89 6.96
C SER A 485 4.45 4.03 6.37
N MET A 486 3.58 3.05 6.51
CA MET A 486 2.20 3.14 6.03
C MET A 486 1.49 4.32 6.69
N SER A 487 0.88 5.20 5.87
CA SER A 487 0.34 6.50 6.31
C SER A 487 -1.11 6.68 5.85
N PRO A 488 -2.03 5.76 6.20
CA PRO A 488 -3.44 6.01 5.94
C PRO A 488 -3.87 7.27 6.68
N THR A 489 -4.44 8.23 5.94
CA THR A 489 -4.70 9.58 6.46
C THR A 489 -6.12 10.02 6.14
N ILE A 490 -6.84 10.52 7.14
CA ILE A 490 -8.15 11.18 7.00
C ILE A 490 -8.03 12.63 7.46
N VAL A 491 -8.47 13.55 6.63
CA VAL A 491 -8.45 14.99 6.91
C VAL A 491 -9.87 15.48 7.06
N LEU A 492 -10.15 16.15 8.16
CA LEU A 492 -11.42 16.80 8.41
C LEU A 492 -11.28 18.33 8.28
N LYS A 493 -12.36 18.98 7.89
CA LYS A 493 -12.52 20.42 7.95
C LYS A 493 -13.82 20.73 8.66
N ASP A 494 -13.75 21.56 9.72
CA ASP A 494 -14.91 21.90 10.54
C ASP A 494 -15.66 20.66 11.07
N GLY A 495 -14.94 19.55 11.32
CA GLY A 495 -15.46 18.26 11.80
C GLY A 495 -16.01 17.32 10.73
N GLU A 496 -16.06 17.74 9.46
CA GLU A 496 -16.57 16.94 8.34
C GLU A 496 -15.41 16.43 7.46
N PRO A 497 -15.52 15.25 6.83
CA PRO A 497 -14.50 14.74 5.93
C PRO A 497 -14.20 15.71 4.78
N PHE A 498 -12.93 16.04 4.59
CA PHE A 498 -12.45 16.86 3.49
C PHE A 498 -11.75 15.99 2.44
N VAL A 499 -10.76 15.20 2.86
CA VAL A 499 -10.07 14.23 2.01
C VAL A 499 -9.57 13.06 2.83
N ALA A 500 -9.66 11.86 2.28
CA ALA A 500 -8.97 10.67 2.77
C ALA A 500 -7.99 10.20 1.70
N LEU A 501 -6.77 9.82 2.09
CA LEU A 501 -5.74 9.40 1.15
C LEU A 501 -4.70 8.51 1.81
N GLY A 502 -4.08 7.67 0.97
CA GLY A 502 -2.90 6.88 1.32
C GLY A 502 -2.15 6.43 0.08
N SER A 503 -1.07 5.72 0.26
CA SER A 503 -0.21 5.28 -0.85
C SER A 503 0.55 4.02 -0.50
N PRO A 504 0.84 3.12 -1.45
CA PRO A 504 1.99 2.21 -1.37
C PRO A 504 3.32 2.96 -1.56
N GLY A 505 4.45 2.31 -1.23
CA GLY A 505 5.76 2.85 -1.56
C GLY A 505 6.84 2.70 -0.49
N GLY A 506 6.67 1.84 0.53
CA GLY A 506 7.60 1.73 1.66
C GLY A 506 7.81 3.10 2.31
N ALA A 507 9.03 3.47 2.65
CA ALA A 507 9.31 4.76 3.30
C ALA A 507 8.94 6.00 2.46
N THR A 508 8.73 5.86 1.13
CA THR A 508 8.24 6.95 0.29
C THR A 508 6.75 7.23 0.45
N ILE A 509 6.00 6.37 1.16
CA ILE A 509 4.59 6.58 1.49
C ILE A 509 4.41 7.90 2.24
N ILE A 510 5.21 8.13 3.28
CA ILE A 510 5.17 9.33 4.11
C ILE A 510 5.32 10.59 3.26
N THR A 511 6.33 10.61 2.39
CA THR A 511 6.61 11.76 1.51
C THR A 511 5.56 11.92 0.41
N THR A 512 4.95 10.84 -0.05
CA THR A 512 3.84 10.88 -1.02
C THR A 512 2.59 11.50 -0.41
N VAL A 513 2.20 11.05 0.79
CA VAL A 513 1.06 11.62 1.52
C VAL A 513 1.31 13.09 1.84
N LEU A 514 2.47 13.42 2.41
CA LEU A 514 2.84 14.80 2.74
C LEU A 514 2.81 15.72 1.51
N GLN A 515 3.44 15.32 0.38
CA GLN A 515 3.45 16.14 -0.84
C GLN A 515 2.04 16.30 -1.43
N THR A 516 1.20 15.26 -1.37
CA THR A 516 -0.19 15.33 -1.84
C THR A 516 -1.02 16.29 -0.99
N LEU A 517 -0.86 16.28 0.35
CA LEU A 517 -1.52 17.23 1.24
C LEU A 517 -1.10 18.67 0.96
N ILE A 518 0.19 18.95 0.78
CA ILE A 518 0.70 20.26 0.42
C ILE A 518 0.13 20.72 -0.93
N ASN A 519 0.14 19.85 -1.93
CA ASN A 519 -0.43 20.15 -3.25
C ASN A 519 -1.91 20.51 -3.15
N ARG A 520 -2.68 19.78 -2.32
CA ARG A 520 -4.11 20.01 -2.18
C ARG A 520 -4.44 21.21 -1.30
N ILE A 521 -3.81 21.35 -0.13
CA ILE A 521 -4.14 22.34 0.88
C ILE A 521 -3.46 23.68 0.59
N ASP A 522 -2.13 23.69 0.36
CA ASP A 522 -1.37 24.93 0.18
C ASP A 522 -1.39 25.45 -1.25
N LEU A 523 -1.31 24.54 -2.24
CA LEU A 523 -1.26 24.93 -3.64
C LEU A 523 -2.63 24.93 -4.32
N GLY A 524 -3.69 24.48 -3.64
CA GLY A 524 -5.07 24.51 -4.14
C GLY A 524 -5.33 23.63 -5.36
N MET A 525 -4.50 22.62 -5.60
CA MET A 525 -4.69 21.67 -6.71
C MET A 525 -5.93 20.80 -6.45
N ASP A 526 -6.64 20.40 -7.49
CA ASP A 526 -7.65 19.34 -7.38
C ASP A 526 -6.99 18.02 -6.95
N ILE A 527 -7.71 17.15 -6.22
CA ILE A 527 -7.12 15.92 -5.67
C ILE A 527 -6.54 15.02 -6.76
N SER A 528 -7.16 14.95 -7.93
CA SER A 528 -6.65 14.16 -9.05
C SER A 528 -5.31 14.71 -9.58
N ASP A 529 -5.18 16.02 -9.68
CA ASP A 529 -3.95 16.70 -10.09
C ASP A 529 -2.88 16.62 -9.01
N ALA A 530 -3.27 16.70 -7.73
CA ALA A 530 -2.36 16.54 -6.59
C ALA A 530 -1.72 15.14 -6.55
N LEU A 531 -2.52 14.10 -6.85
CA LEU A 531 -2.04 12.71 -6.99
C LEU A 531 -1.15 12.53 -8.23
N ALA A 532 -1.50 13.13 -9.36
CA ALA A 532 -0.76 13.01 -10.61
C ALA A 532 0.57 13.78 -10.63
N ALA A 533 0.73 14.76 -9.71
CA ALA A 533 1.91 15.64 -9.68
C ALA A 533 3.22 14.84 -9.58
N PRO A 534 4.30 15.28 -10.27
CA PRO A 534 5.61 14.68 -10.13
C PRO A 534 6.12 14.71 -8.70
N ARG A 535 6.74 13.62 -8.25
CA ARG A 535 7.14 13.41 -6.86
C ARG A 535 8.63 13.40 -6.64
N ALA A 536 9.01 13.88 -5.44
CA ALA A 536 10.33 13.68 -4.86
C ALA A 536 10.19 13.19 -3.41
N SER A 537 11.20 12.50 -2.92
CA SER A 537 11.25 11.96 -1.56
C SER A 537 12.60 12.26 -0.91
N GLN A 538 12.57 13.04 0.18
CA GLN A 538 13.72 13.30 1.03
C GLN A 538 13.48 12.64 2.39
N ARG A 539 14.29 11.64 2.72
CA ARG A 539 14.17 10.81 3.92
C ARG A 539 15.41 10.92 4.81
N ASN A 540 15.89 12.15 4.95
CA ASN A 540 17.14 12.48 5.63
C ASN A 540 18.38 11.80 5.00
N SER A 541 18.32 11.54 3.71
CA SER A 541 19.41 10.92 2.94
C SER A 541 20.25 11.99 2.25
N ALA A 542 21.55 11.71 2.05
CA ALA A 542 22.45 12.60 1.34
C ALA A 542 22.00 12.87 -0.12
N THR A 543 21.30 11.93 -0.73
CA THR A 543 20.77 12.02 -2.09
C THR A 543 19.27 11.73 -2.06
N PRO A 544 18.40 12.73 -2.25
CA PRO A 544 16.97 12.51 -2.34
C PRO A 544 16.59 11.78 -3.63
N GLN A 545 15.48 11.04 -3.60
CA GLN A 545 14.93 10.39 -4.79
C GLN A 545 13.90 11.30 -5.47
N ALA A 546 13.80 11.21 -6.80
CA ALA A 546 12.73 11.88 -7.53
C ALA A 546 12.41 11.19 -8.86
N GLU A 547 11.20 11.42 -9.34
CA GLU A 547 10.75 10.95 -10.65
C GLU A 547 11.37 11.78 -11.78
N PRO A 548 11.55 11.22 -12.99
CA PRO A 548 12.12 11.94 -14.13
C PRO A 548 11.40 13.26 -14.43
N ALA A 549 10.06 13.28 -14.31
CA ALA A 549 9.27 14.48 -14.54
C ALA A 549 9.54 15.57 -13.49
N PHE A 550 9.73 15.20 -12.21
CA PHE A 550 10.12 16.11 -11.15
C PHE A 550 11.52 16.71 -11.41
N ILE A 551 12.49 15.85 -11.73
CA ILE A 551 13.87 16.26 -12.05
C ILE A 551 13.86 17.26 -13.21
N ALA A 552 13.17 16.94 -14.31
CA ALA A 552 13.07 17.82 -15.47
C ALA A 552 12.44 19.19 -15.15
N ALA A 553 11.46 19.21 -14.25
CA ALA A 553 10.74 20.44 -13.91
C ALA A 553 11.46 21.32 -12.90
N TYR A 554 12.12 20.74 -11.89
CA TYR A 554 12.49 21.48 -10.68
C TYR A 554 13.95 21.35 -10.24
N GLU A 555 14.71 20.32 -10.67
CA GLU A 555 16.06 20.09 -10.15
C GLU A 555 16.99 21.30 -10.32
N ARG A 556 16.94 21.98 -11.48
CA ARG A 556 17.82 23.13 -11.72
C ARG A 556 17.61 24.23 -10.68
N GLN A 557 16.35 24.58 -10.39
CA GLN A 557 16.01 25.61 -9.40
C GLN A 557 16.31 25.14 -7.97
N LEU A 558 16.04 23.88 -7.64
CA LEU A 558 16.34 23.32 -6.32
C LEU A 558 17.84 23.27 -6.04
N ARG A 559 18.67 23.08 -7.08
CA ARG A 559 20.13 23.18 -6.95
C ARG A 559 20.61 24.60 -6.67
N GLU A 560 19.87 25.64 -7.07
CA GLU A 560 20.15 27.03 -6.70
C GLU A 560 19.97 27.26 -5.20
N TYR A 561 19.06 26.52 -4.55
CA TYR A 561 18.95 26.45 -3.08
C TYR A 561 20.03 25.56 -2.43
N GLY A 562 20.85 24.85 -3.19
CA GLY A 562 21.91 23.99 -2.67
C GLY A 562 21.51 22.52 -2.44
N HIS A 563 20.31 22.11 -2.87
CA HIS A 563 19.99 20.69 -2.86
C HIS A 563 20.94 19.89 -3.76
N PRO A 564 21.32 18.66 -3.39
CA PRO A 564 22.11 17.79 -4.25
C PRO A 564 21.33 17.39 -5.52
N ALA A 565 21.99 16.73 -6.47
CA ALA A 565 21.27 16.07 -7.56
C ALA A 565 20.39 14.95 -7.02
N PHE A 566 19.22 14.78 -7.63
CA PHE A 566 18.29 13.72 -7.25
C PHE A 566 18.68 12.37 -7.87
N SER A 567 18.51 11.30 -7.12
CA SER A 567 18.54 9.95 -7.66
C SER A 567 17.24 9.68 -8.40
N SER A 568 17.34 9.42 -9.70
CA SER A 568 16.14 9.13 -10.51
C SER A 568 15.60 7.76 -10.20
N VAL A 569 14.28 7.70 -9.89
CA VAL A 569 13.50 6.46 -9.75
C VAL A 569 12.30 6.53 -10.70
N ALA A 570 11.87 5.39 -11.22
CA ALA A 570 10.80 5.38 -12.22
C ALA A 570 9.50 5.96 -11.68
N GLU A 571 9.13 5.57 -10.46
CA GLU A 571 7.86 5.92 -9.81
C GLU A 571 8.05 6.06 -8.29
N LEU A 572 7.24 6.92 -7.66
CA LEU A 572 7.16 7.10 -6.21
C LEU A 572 5.69 6.96 -5.79
N GLY A 573 5.36 5.83 -5.14
CA GLY A 573 4.02 5.52 -4.68
C GLY A 573 3.02 5.22 -5.82
N ALA A 574 1.77 4.97 -5.44
CA ALA A 574 0.60 4.87 -6.32
C ALA A 574 -0.64 5.21 -5.47
N ALA A 575 -0.80 6.49 -5.18
CA ALA A 575 -1.74 6.98 -4.17
C ALA A 575 -3.21 6.82 -4.61
N THR A 576 -4.08 6.60 -3.62
CA THR A 576 -5.54 6.64 -3.78
C THR A 576 -6.13 7.67 -2.83
N ALA A 577 -7.24 8.29 -3.21
CA ALA A 577 -7.91 9.28 -2.38
C ALA A 577 -9.40 9.38 -2.68
N ILE A 578 -10.15 9.93 -1.73
CA ILE A 578 -11.52 10.45 -1.93
C ILE A 578 -11.57 11.87 -1.35
N GLU A 579 -11.98 12.82 -2.18
CA GLU A 579 -12.28 14.19 -1.76
C GLU A 579 -13.79 14.40 -1.65
N PHE A 580 -14.23 15.09 -0.59
CA PHE A 580 -15.63 15.36 -0.31
C PHE A 580 -15.95 16.82 -0.68
N LEU A 581 -16.91 17.01 -1.58
CA LEU A 581 -17.28 18.34 -2.08
C LEU A 581 -18.43 18.94 -1.28
N PRO A 582 -18.50 20.30 -1.18
CA PRO A 582 -19.56 20.98 -0.41
C PRO A 582 -20.99 20.70 -0.90
N ASP A 583 -21.15 20.23 -2.14
CA ASP A 583 -22.46 19.88 -2.71
C ASP A 583 -22.87 18.42 -2.44
N GLY A 584 -22.11 17.71 -1.61
CA GLY A 584 -22.37 16.33 -1.19
C GLY A 584 -21.88 15.27 -2.18
N ARG A 585 -21.19 15.67 -3.25
CA ARG A 585 -20.49 14.70 -4.13
C ARG A 585 -19.17 14.27 -3.50
N ALA A 586 -18.75 13.05 -3.84
CA ALA A 586 -17.39 12.57 -3.62
C ALA A 586 -16.64 12.49 -4.96
N VAL A 587 -15.37 12.87 -4.95
CA VAL A 587 -14.41 12.63 -6.04
C VAL A 587 -13.50 11.50 -5.60
N ALA A 588 -13.70 10.30 -6.13
CA ALA A 588 -12.73 9.23 -6.02
C ALA A 588 -11.60 9.46 -7.01
N ALA A 589 -10.37 9.43 -6.56
CA ALA A 589 -9.17 9.61 -7.36
C ALA A 589 -8.16 8.51 -7.06
N ALA A 590 -7.69 7.85 -8.10
CA ALA A 590 -6.63 6.86 -8.06
C ALA A 590 -5.46 7.34 -8.91
N GLU A 591 -4.32 6.75 -8.71
CA GLU A 591 -3.12 7.05 -9.50
C GLU A 591 -3.39 6.90 -11.01
N PRO A 592 -3.10 7.92 -11.83
CA PRO A 592 -3.41 7.83 -13.27
C PRO A 592 -2.42 6.99 -14.08
N ALA A 593 -1.18 6.83 -13.64
CA ALA A 593 -0.12 6.22 -14.45
C ALA A 593 0.77 5.24 -13.68
N ARG A 594 1.18 5.57 -12.44
CA ARG A 594 2.08 4.74 -11.64
C ARG A 594 1.44 3.40 -11.34
N ARG A 595 2.24 2.33 -11.37
CA ARG A 595 1.79 0.94 -11.20
C ARG A 595 0.65 0.55 -12.16
N GLY A 596 0.73 1.00 -13.42
CA GLY A 596 -0.28 0.71 -14.43
C GLY A 596 -1.62 1.45 -14.27
N GLY A 597 -1.66 2.45 -13.39
CA GLY A 597 -2.87 3.21 -13.05
C GLY A 597 -3.77 2.51 -12.04
N GLY A 598 -4.68 3.27 -11.44
CA GLY A 598 -5.66 2.79 -10.47
C GLY A 598 -7.10 2.95 -10.96
N SER A 599 -8.04 2.47 -10.17
CA SER A 599 -9.47 2.44 -10.46
C SER A 599 -10.27 3.18 -9.40
N ALA A 600 -11.00 4.20 -9.84
CA ALA A 600 -11.92 5.00 -9.04
C ALA A 600 -13.35 4.76 -9.50
N LEU A 601 -14.25 4.47 -8.58
CA LEU A 601 -15.66 4.22 -8.85
C LEU A 601 -16.54 4.95 -7.84
N VAL A 602 -17.79 5.24 -8.23
CA VAL A 602 -18.83 5.78 -7.36
C VAL A 602 -20.13 4.99 -7.52
N VAL A 603 -20.94 4.95 -6.46
CA VAL A 603 -22.21 4.20 -6.48
C VAL A 603 -23.18 4.80 -7.50
N LYS A 604 -23.28 6.13 -7.54
CA LYS A 604 -24.14 6.88 -8.47
C LYS A 604 -23.31 7.98 -9.14
N PRO A 605 -22.82 7.76 -10.37
CA PRO A 605 -22.10 8.79 -11.12
C PRO A 605 -22.91 10.09 -11.25
N SER A 606 -22.24 11.23 -11.10
CA SER A 606 -22.80 12.51 -11.49
C SER A 606 -22.61 12.71 -13.00
N PRO A 607 -23.55 13.41 -13.69
CA PRO A 607 -23.42 13.74 -15.10
C PRO A 607 -22.17 14.56 -15.42
#